data_38e1e547a54c899451563c344c49a9d7
#
_entry.id   38e1e547a54c899451563c344c49a9d7
#
_cell.length_a   1.000
_cell.length_b   1.000
_cell.length_c   1.000
_cell.angle_alpha   90.00
_cell.angle_beta   90.00
_cell.angle_gamma   90.00
#
_symmetry.space_group_name_H-M   'P 1'
#
loop_
_entity.id
_entity.type
_entity.pdbx_description
1 polymer ?
#
loop_
_entity_poly.entity_id
_entity_poly.type
_entity_poly.pdbx_seq_one_letter_code
_entity_poly.pdbx_strand_id
1 'polypeptide(L)'
;LKKELEIKTVQYVSPSVWAWRKGRIKTIEQSVDSVITLFPFEKNAYKDSSVRICYAGHPLAYRFNVDPNKLIEGKEAKSIALLPGSRRSEVALLADEMVKAAKEIRKRDKSFKFYMPLSEKSHLELINEPLEDFIEVSYNNSQEVLSKCEIGIITSGTATLEALLLRTPCVTLYKTNW
;
A
#
# COMPACT_ATOMS: atom_id res chain seq x y z
N LEU A 1 1.92 8.27 31.73
CA LEU A 1 1.20 7.00 31.98
C LEU A 1 2.14 5.92 32.52
N LYS A 2 3.16 5.48 31.75
CA LYS A 2 4.08 4.41 32.21
C LYS A 2 4.77 4.75 33.54
N LYS A 3 5.33 5.96 33.65
CA LYS A 3 6.10 6.39 34.85
C LYS A 3 5.23 6.88 36.02
N GLU A 4 4.10 7.48 35.69
CA GLU A 4 3.25 8.13 36.72
C GLU A 4 2.22 7.19 37.32
N LEU A 5 1.69 6.27 36.52
CA LEU A 5 0.60 5.38 36.92
C LEU A 5 1.03 3.92 37.03
N GLU A 6 2.30 3.61 36.77
CA GLU A 6 2.88 2.25 36.76
C GLU A 6 2.10 1.22 35.89
N ILE A 7 1.36 1.72 34.89
CA ILE A 7 0.55 0.90 34.01
C ILE A 7 1.45 0.29 32.94
N LYS A 8 1.32 -1.01 32.72
CA LYS A 8 1.98 -1.71 31.59
C LYS A 8 1.47 -1.18 30.26
N THR A 9 2.41 -0.76 29.42
CA THR A 9 2.12 -0.09 28.15
C THR A 9 2.65 -0.88 26.97
N VAL A 10 1.82 -1.06 25.95
CA VAL A 10 2.19 -1.77 24.70
C VAL A 10 1.87 -0.88 23.53
N GLN A 11 2.83 -0.69 22.65
CA GLN A 11 2.60 -0.06 21.36
C GLN A 11 2.36 -1.13 20.30
N TYR A 12 1.18 -1.11 19.71
CA TYR A 12 0.88 -1.91 18.52
C TYR A 12 1.28 -1.15 17.27
N VAL A 13 2.06 -1.78 16.41
CA VAL A 13 2.75 -1.26 15.23
C VAL A 13 3.94 -0.37 15.58
N SER A 14 5.12 -0.81 15.20
CA SER A 14 6.34 -0.01 15.29
C SER A 14 6.28 1.17 14.31
N PRO A 15 6.65 2.38 14.73
CA PRO A 15 6.99 3.43 13.77
C PRO A 15 8.16 2.98 12.89
N SER A 16 8.28 3.53 11.69
CA SER A 16 9.31 3.16 10.70
C SER A 16 10.74 3.61 11.12
N VAL A 17 11.12 3.36 12.38
CA VAL A 17 12.43 3.72 12.96
C VAL A 17 13.58 2.94 12.33
N TRP A 18 13.29 1.84 11.67
CA TRP A 18 14.23 1.05 10.89
C TRP A 18 14.70 1.78 9.62
N ALA A 19 13.86 2.64 9.04
CA ALA A 19 14.17 3.39 7.83
C ALA A 19 14.73 4.79 8.14
N TRP A 20 14.19 5.48 9.13
CA TRP A 20 14.50 6.86 9.44
C TRP A 20 14.17 7.21 10.90
N ARG A 21 14.72 8.35 11.40
CA ARG A 21 14.45 8.85 12.76
C ARG A 21 14.73 7.83 13.88
N LYS A 22 15.85 7.12 13.82
CA LYS A 22 16.28 6.16 14.85
C LYS A 22 16.26 6.74 16.27
N GLY A 23 16.48 8.06 16.46
CA GLY A 23 16.41 8.72 17.74
C GLY A 23 15.05 8.57 18.48
N ARG A 24 13.95 8.28 17.76
CA ARG A 24 12.64 7.99 18.38
C ARG A 24 12.63 6.73 19.23
N ILE A 25 13.58 5.83 19.07
CA ILE A 25 13.69 4.62 19.89
C ILE A 25 13.84 4.99 21.36
N LYS A 26 14.64 6.00 21.70
CA LYS A 26 14.80 6.49 23.09
C LYS A 26 13.47 6.98 23.69
N THR A 27 12.66 7.67 22.87
CA THR A 27 11.32 8.12 23.31
C THR A 27 10.39 6.93 23.54
N ILE A 28 10.46 5.93 22.65
CA ILE A 28 9.67 4.70 22.78
C ILE A 28 10.03 3.95 24.06
N GLU A 29 11.33 3.78 24.37
CA GLU A 29 11.82 3.16 25.62
C GLU A 29 11.25 3.81 26.87
N GLN A 30 11.15 5.14 26.85
CA GLN A 30 10.61 5.91 27.97
C GLN A 30 9.09 5.80 28.11
N SER A 31 8.41 5.49 27.01
CA SER A 31 6.94 5.57 26.92
C SER A 31 6.25 4.22 27.01
N VAL A 32 6.88 3.13 26.53
CA VAL A 32 6.24 1.82 26.50
C VAL A 32 7.15 0.70 27.03
N ASP A 33 6.53 -0.37 27.50
CA ASP A 33 7.21 -1.58 27.98
C ASP A 33 7.49 -2.56 26.85
N SER A 34 6.59 -2.59 25.85
CA SER A 34 6.69 -3.51 24.72
C SER A 34 6.22 -2.86 23.44
N VAL A 35 6.79 -3.31 22.30
CA VAL A 35 6.32 -2.97 20.95
C VAL A 35 5.99 -4.25 20.21
N ILE A 36 4.81 -4.28 19.58
CA ILE A 36 4.41 -5.35 18.66
C ILE A 36 4.73 -4.89 17.24
N THR A 37 5.58 -5.65 16.56
CA THR A 37 6.02 -5.37 15.19
C THR A 37 5.25 -6.21 14.18
N LEU A 38 5.08 -5.68 12.97
CA LEU A 38 4.36 -6.33 11.88
C LEU A 38 5.31 -7.05 10.90
N PHE A 39 6.58 -6.64 10.85
CA PHE A 39 7.57 -7.24 9.97
C PHE A 39 8.76 -7.78 10.76
N PRO A 40 9.33 -8.93 10.35
CA PRO A 40 10.40 -9.60 11.12
C PRO A 40 11.69 -8.78 11.20
N PHE A 41 11.96 -7.93 10.20
CA PHE A 41 13.15 -7.08 10.15
C PHE A 41 13.10 -5.89 11.11
N GLU A 42 11.91 -5.45 11.55
CA GLU A 42 11.75 -4.27 12.41
C GLU A 42 12.46 -4.44 13.76
N LYS A 43 12.50 -5.66 14.30
CA LYS A 43 13.21 -5.96 15.56
C LYS A 43 14.67 -5.54 15.53
N ASN A 44 15.30 -5.54 14.34
CA ASN A 44 16.70 -5.18 14.20
C ASN A 44 17.00 -3.72 14.55
N ALA A 45 16.01 -2.84 14.40
CA ALA A 45 16.13 -1.43 14.78
C ALA A 45 16.23 -1.23 16.30
N TYR A 46 15.74 -2.19 17.08
CA TYR A 46 15.67 -2.13 18.54
C TYR A 46 16.75 -2.96 19.26
N LYS A 47 17.80 -3.40 18.54
CA LYS A 47 18.85 -4.29 19.10
C LYS A 47 19.50 -3.75 20.38
N ASP A 48 19.70 -2.42 20.42
CA ASP A 48 20.38 -1.73 21.51
C ASP A 48 19.36 -1.06 22.47
N SER A 49 18.11 -1.48 22.42
CA SER A 49 17.00 -0.94 23.19
C SER A 49 16.57 -1.93 24.28
N SER A 50 16.15 -1.38 25.44
CA SER A 50 15.56 -2.16 26.53
C SER A 50 14.10 -2.55 26.31
N VAL A 51 13.45 -2.05 25.23
CA VAL A 51 12.05 -2.33 24.93
C VAL A 51 11.89 -3.78 24.49
N ARG A 52 10.91 -4.46 25.08
CA ARG A 52 10.55 -5.82 24.67
C ARG A 52 9.87 -5.80 23.30
N ILE A 53 10.42 -6.54 22.33
CA ILE A 53 9.85 -6.64 20.98
C ILE A 53 9.15 -7.98 20.78
N CYS A 54 7.91 -7.93 20.31
CA CYS A 54 7.12 -9.09 19.92
C CYS A 54 6.73 -8.97 18.44
N TYR A 55 7.12 -9.92 17.61
CA TYR A 55 6.70 -9.99 16.21
C TYR A 55 5.37 -10.75 16.11
N ALA A 56 4.32 -10.11 15.60
CA ALA A 56 2.99 -10.68 15.46
C ALA A 56 2.59 -10.99 14.01
N GLY A 57 3.31 -10.46 13.02
CA GLY A 57 2.91 -10.54 11.62
C GLY A 57 1.93 -9.42 11.22
N HIS A 58 1.77 -9.23 9.91
CA HIS A 58 0.90 -8.19 9.39
C HIS A 58 -0.54 -8.70 9.26
N PRO A 59 -1.58 -7.98 9.76
CA PRO A 59 -2.98 -8.43 9.72
C PRO A 59 -3.49 -8.74 8.31
N LEU A 60 -3.01 -8.03 7.29
CA LEU A 60 -3.39 -8.31 5.90
C LEU A 60 -3.03 -9.73 5.45
N ALA A 61 -1.96 -10.33 5.98
CA ALA A 61 -1.57 -11.69 5.63
C ALA A 61 -2.66 -12.73 5.99
N TYR A 62 -3.46 -12.44 6.99
CA TYR A 62 -4.56 -13.32 7.42
C TYR A 62 -5.87 -13.10 6.64
N ARG A 63 -5.99 -11.97 5.92
CA ARG A 63 -7.18 -11.66 5.11
C ARG A 63 -7.16 -12.37 3.75
N PHE A 64 -5.97 -12.59 3.20
CA PHE A 64 -5.78 -13.22 1.89
C PHE A 64 -5.47 -14.71 2.06
N ASN A 65 -6.47 -15.49 2.45
CA ASN A 65 -6.37 -16.96 2.51
C ASN A 65 -6.70 -17.57 1.14
N VAL A 66 -5.93 -17.21 0.12
CA VAL A 66 -6.11 -17.67 -1.26
C VAL A 66 -4.91 -18.52 -1.66
N ASP A 67 -5.17 -19.60 -2.39
CA ASP A 67 -4.12 -20.44 -2.98
C ASP A 67 -3.26 -19.56 -3.93
N PRO A 68 -1.94 -19.43 -3.68
CA PRO A 68 -1.06 -18.58 -4.49
C PRO A 68 -1.05 -18.96 -5.99
N ASN A 69 -1.24 -20.23 -6.32
CA ASN A 69 -1.23 -20.70 -7.70
C ASN A 69 -2.50 -20.24 -8.43
N LYS A 70 -3.65 -20.31 -7.79
CA LYS A 70 -4.92 -19.82 -8.35
C LYS A 70 -4.90 -18.30 -8.61
N LEU A 71 -4.16 -17.55 -7.78
CA LEU A 71 -4.00 -16.10 -7.98
C LEU A 71 -3.22 -15.78 -9.27
N ILE A 72 -2.25 -16.62 -9.65
CA ILE A 72 -1.45 -16.40 -10.86
C ILE A 72 -2.24 -16.82 -12.10
N GLU A 73 -2.89 -17.98 -12.06
CA GLU A 73 -3.66 -18.54 -13.18
C GLU A 73 -4.92 -17.71 -13.53
N GLY A 74 -5.50 -17.03 -12.54
CA GLY A 74 -6.73 -16.23 -12.71
C GLY A 74 -6.53 -14.82 -13.25
N LYS A 75 -5.29 -14.40 -13.56
CA LYS A 75 -5.03 -13.05 -14.04
C LYS A 75 -5.40 -12.85 -15.51
N GLU A 76 -6.02 -11.72 -15.78
CA GLU A 76 -6.35 -11.29 -17.12
C GLU A 76 -5.09 -10.76 -17.83
N ALA A 77 -4.71 -11.39 -18.94
CA ALA A 77 -3.56 -10.97 -19.72
C ALA A 77 -3.70 -9.54 -20.24
N LYS A 78 -2.61 -8.79 -20.29
CA LYS A 78 -2.57 -7.39 -20.74
C LYS A 78 -3.53 -6.48 -19.97
N SER A 79 -3.72 -6.73 -18.70
CA SER A 79 -4.52 -5.90 -17.81
C SER A 79 -3.66 -5.17 -16.78
N ILE A 80 -3.93 -3.91 -16.57
CA ILE A 80 -3.16 -3.03 -15.67
C ILE A 80 -4.11 -2.36 -14.69
N ALA A 81 -3.83 -2.56 -13.39
CA ALA A 81 -4.49 -1.86 -12.31
C ALA A 81 -3.83 -0.49 -12.08
N LEU A 82 -4.62 0.57 -12.02
CA LEU A 82 -4.17 1.95 -11.74
C LEU A 82 -4.68 2.36 -10.36
N LEU A 83 -3.82 2.35 -9.34
CA LEU A 83 -4.20 2.68 -7.96
C LEU A 83 -3.58 4.01 -7.53
N PRO A 84 -4.27 5.14 -7.73
CA PRO A 84 -3.74 6.48 -7.45
C PRO A 84 -3.65 6.81 -5.96
N GLY A 85 -4.14 5.94 -5.09
CA GLY A 85 -4.14 6.10 -3.64
C GLY A 85 -5.54 6.17 -3.05
N SER A 86 -5.59 6.20 -1.71
CA SER A 86 -6.85 6.27 -0.96
C SER A 86 -7.14 7.66 -0.40
N ARG A 87 -6.14 8.56 -0.39
CA ARG A 87 -6.30 9.93 0.10
C ARG A 87 -6.49 10.90 -1.05
N ARG A 88 -7.34 11.91 -0.86
CA ARG A 88 -7.57 12.98 -1.86
C ARG A 88 -6.27 13.59 -2.39
N SER A 89 -5.29 13.85 -1.52
CA SER A 89 -3.99 14.41 -1.90
C SER A 89 -3.17 13.47 -2.79
N GLU A 90 -3.22 12.17 -2.56
CA GLU A 90 -2.53 11.18 -3.39
C GLU A 90 -3.16 11.11 -4.78
N VAL A 91 -4.51 11.00 -4.83
CA VAL A 91 -5.26 10.96 -6.10
C VAL A 91 -5.02 12.21 -6.92
N ALA A 92 -5.12 13.40 -6.32
CA ALA A 92 -4.90 14.69 -7.00
C ALA A 92 -3.48 14.83 -7.59
N LEU A 93 -2.47 14.16 -7.01
CA LEU A 93 -1.08 14.22 -7.47
C LEU A 93 -0.72 13.16 -8.51
N LEU A 94 -1.37 11.99 -8.46
CA LEU A 94 -0.91 10.82 -9.19
C LEU A 94 -1.89 10.28 -10.22
N ALA A 95 -3.20 10.54 -10.09
CA ALA A 95 -4.18 9.99 -11.01
C ALA A 95 -3.95 10.45 -12.46
N ASP A 96 -3.71 11.73 -12.69
CA ASP A 96 -3.43 12.28 -14.01
C ASP A 96 -2.19 11.65 -14.65
N GLU A 97 -1.13 11.42 -13.86
CA GLU A 97 0.09 10.77 -14.34
C GLU A 97 -0.17 9.29 -14.73
N MET A 98 -1.02 8.60 -13.97
CA MET A 98 -1.43 7.23 -14.30
C MET A 98 -2.28 7.17 -15.56
N VAL A 99 -3.20 8.13 -15.75
CA VAL A 99 -4.01 8.24 -16.97
C VAL A 99 -3.12 8.50 -18.20
N LYS A 100 -2.13 9.42 -18.10
CA LYS A 100 -1.15 9.67 -19.15
C LYS A 100 -0.36 8.41 -19.49
N ALA A 101 0.12 7.70 -18.47
CA ALA A 101 0.86 6.45 -18.68
C ALA A 101 -0.02 5.40 -19.38
N ALA A 102 -1.28 5.26 -18.99
CA ALA A 102 -2.23 4.36 -19.63
C ALA A 102 -2.43 4.71 -21.12
N LYS A 103 -2.58 5.98 -21.45
CA LYS A 103 -2.68 6.47 -22.83
C LYS A 103 -1.43 6.12 -23.65
N GLU A 104 -0.25 6.32 -23.10
CA GLU A 104 1.00 5.99 -23.78
C GLU A 104 1.18 4.48 -24.01
N ILE A 105 0.83 3.63 -23.03
CA ILE A 105 0.85 2.18 -23.18
C ILE A 105 -0.16 1.75 -24.26
N ARG A 106 -1.37 2.30 -24.23
CA ARG A 106 -2.45 1.99 -25.17
C ARG A 106 -2.12 2.38 -26.60
N LYS A 107 -1.35 3.47 -26.82
CA LYS A 107 -0.84 3.85 -28.14
C LYS A 107 0.11 2.79 -28.73
N ARG A 108 0.93 2.15 -27.89
CA ARG A 108 1.89 1.12 -28.32
C ARG A 108 1.21 -0.22 -28.59
N ASP A 109 0.24 -0.56 -27.75
CA ASP A 109 -0.53 -1.81 -27.91
C ASP A 109 -1.97 -1.60 -27.45
N LYS A 110 -2.89 -1.60 -28.42
CA LYS A 110 -4.33 -1.40 -28.22
C LYS A 110 -5.03 -2.55 -27.48
N SER A 111 -4.35 -3.65 -27.20
CA SER A 111 -4.93 -4.80 -26.49
C SER A 111 -4.89 -4.65 -24.96
N PHE A 112 -4.10 -3.70 -24.41
CA PHE A 112 -4.07 -3.46 -22.97
C PHE A 112 -5.39 -2.91 -22.45
N LYS A 113 -5.82 -3.40 -21.30
CA LYS A 113 -6.98 -2.95 -20.53
C LYS A 113 -6.54 -2.31 -19.25
N PHE A 114 -7.24 -1.28 -18.79
CA PHE A 114 -6.89 -0.54 -17.60
C PHE A 114 -8.08 -0.48 -16.63
N TYR A 115 -7.81 -0.71 -15.36
CA TYR A 115 -8.79 -0.71 -14.29
C TYR A 115 -8.36 0.27 -13.22
N MET A 116 -9.20 1.27 -12.91
CA MET A 116 -8.89 2.30 -11.92
C MET A 116 -9.91 2.24 -10.76
N PRO A 117 -9.63 1.44 -9.73
CA PRO A 117 -10.47 1.42 -8.54
C PRO A 117 -10.18 2.64 -7.66
N LEU A 118 -11.19 3.49 -7.47
CA LEU A 118 -11.15 4.63 -6.57
C LEU A 118 -11.78 4.27 -5.23
N SER A 119 -11.27 4.82 -4.12
CA SER A 119 -11.84 4.59 -2.79
C SER A 119 -13.18 5.28 -2.59
N GLU A 120 -13.41 6.41 -3.30
CA GLU A 120 -14.63 7.20 -3.20
C GLU A 120 -15.01 7.80 -4.56
N LYS A 121 -16.32 8.02 -4.79
CA LYS A 121 -16.80 8.67 -6.02
C LYS A 121 -16.27 10.10 -6.16
N SER A 122 -16.12 10.82 -5.06
CA SER A 122 -15.56 12.18 -5.02
C SER A 122 -14.12 12.27 -5.52
N HIS A 123 -13.38 11.15 -5.57
CA HIS A 123 -12.02 11.11 -6.13
C HIS A 123 -12.00 11.29 -7.65
N LEU A 124 -13.09 10.95 -8.34
CA LEU A 124 -13.20 11.17 -9.79
C LEU A 124 -13.03 12.64 -10.18
N GLU A 125 -13.55 13.55 -9.34
CA GLU A 125 -13.48 15.01 -9.56
C GLU A 125 -12.04 15.56 -9.44
N LEU A 126 -11.11 14.79 -8.91
CA LEU A 126 -9.70 15.16 -8.77
C LEU A 126 -8.85 14.81 -9.99
N ILE A 127 -9.43 14.08 -10.94
CA ILE A 127 -8.76 13.65 -12.17
C ILE A 127 -9.07 14.70 -13.24
N ASN A 128 -8.03 15.44 -13.67
CA ASN A 128 -8.15 16.48 -14.68
C ASN A 128 -7.90 15.95 -16.09
N GLU A 129 -7.09 14.88 -16.21
CA GLU A 129 -6.87 14.23 -17.50
C GLU A 129 -8.16 13.56 -18.00
N PRO A 130 -8.56 13.76 -19.26
CA PRO A 130 -9.70 13.07 -19.83
C PRO A 130 -9.55 11.56 -19.72
N LEU A 131 -10.52 10.91 -19.09
CA LEU A 131 -10.62 9.47 -19.02
C LEU A 131 -11.14 8.93 -20.36
N GLU A 132 -10.41 8.02 -20.93
CA GLU A 132 -10.77 7.34 -22.18
C GLU A 132 -11.58 6.07 -21.89
N ASP A 133 -12.39 5.62 -22.83
CA ASP A 133 -13.30 4.47 -22.71
C ASP A 133 -12.57 3.15 -22.39
N PHE A 134 -11.25 3.07 -22.63
CA PHE A 134 -10.44 1.91 -22.30
C PHE A 134 -9.96 1.86 -20.84
N ILE A 135 -10.27 2.88 -20.03
CA ILE A 135 -9.99 2.91 -18.58
C ILE A 135 -11.30 2.68 -17.84
N GLU A 136 -11.47 1.49 -17.28
CA GLU A 136 -12.64 1.14 -16.49
C GLU A 136 -12.47 1.67 -15.05
N VAL A 137 -13.32 2.62 -14.66
CA VAL A 137 -13.35 3.17 -13.30
C VAL A 137 -14.33 2.38 -12.45
N SER A 138 -13.91 1.98 -11.26
CA SER A 138 -14.73 1.29 -10.27
C SER A 138 -14.50 1.85 -8.87
N TYR A 139 -15.24 1.37 -7.86
CA TYR A 139 -15.16 1.94 -6.52
C TYR A 139 -15.09 0.87 -5.45
N ASN A 140 -14.21 1.09 -4.44
CA ASN A 140 -14.07 0.24 -3.25
C ASN A 140 -13.76 -1.25 -3.53
N ASN A 141 -13.15 -1.57 -4.66
CA ASN A 141 -12.84 -2.93 -5.09
C ASN A 141 -11.37 -3.11 -5.52
N SER A 142 -10.44 -2.34 -4.92
CA SER A 142 -9.01 -2.37 -5.27
C SER A 142 -8.40 -3.77 -5.17
N GLN A 143 -8.80 -4.56 -4.20
CA GLN A 143 -8.30 -5.93 -4.00
C GLN A 143 -8.76 -6.88 -5.12
N GLU A 144 -10.02 -6.76 -5.53
CA GLU A 144 -10.58 -7.53 -6.65
C GLU A 144 -9.84 -7.17 -7.95
N VAL A 145 -9.69 -5.87 -8.23
CA VAL A 145 -8.96 -5.37 -9.41
C VAL A 145 -7.50 -5.84 -9.39
N LEU A 146 -6.80 -5.75 -8.26
CA LEU A 146 -5.42 -6.25 -8.13
C LEU A 146 -5.34 -7.77 -8.35
N SER A 147 -6.30 -8.55 -7.84
CA SER A 147 -6.31 -10.00 -8.04
C SER A 147 -6.51 -10.38 -9.51
N LYS A 148 -7.31 -9.60 -10.23
CA LYS A 148 -7.63 -9.80 -11.66
C LYS A 148 -6.50 -9.36 -12.58
N CYS A 149 -5.83 -8.25 -12.28
CA CYS A 149 -4.86 -7.65 -13.20
C CYS A 149 -3.50 -8.34 -13.19
N GLU A 150 -2.86 -8.37 -14.36
CA GLU A 150 -1.51 -8.92 -14.55
C GLU A 150 -0.45 -8.04 -13.87
N ILE A 151 -0.60 -6.72 -13.94
CA ILE A 151 0.34 -5.73 -13.38
C ILE A 151 -0.43 -4.60 -12.69
N GLY A 152 0.20 -3.96 -11.68
CA GLY A 152 -0.28 -2.74 -11.05
C GLY A 152 0.64 -1.54 -11.24
N ILE A 153 0.08 -0.35 -11.46
CA ILE A 153 0.74 0.94 -11.26
C ILE A 153 0.12 1.54 -10.00
N ILE A 154 0.89 1.62 -8.93
CA ILE A 154 0.34 1.77 -7.57
C ILE A 154 1.04 2.90 -6.83
N THR A 155 0.28 3.74 -6.15
CA THR A 155 0.83 4.70 -5.19
C THR A 155 1.51 3.98 -4.02
N SER A 156 2.69 4.44 -3.64
CA SER A 156 3.43 3.90 -2.49
C SER A 156 2.59 3.96 -1.21
N GLY A 157 2.34 2.81 -0.60
CA GLY A 157 1.52 2.68 0.60
C GLY A 157 1.15 1.23 0.90
N THR A 158 0.07 1.01 1.66
CA THR A 158 -0.42 -0.34 1.99
C THR A 158 -0.86 -1.15 0.77
N ALA A 159 -1.28 -0.50 -0.31
CA ALA A 159 -1.66 -1.15 -1.56
C ALA A 159 -0.51 -1.96 -2.19
N THR A 160 0.75 -1.58 -1.96
CA THR A 160 1.90 -2.36 -2.43
C THR A 160 2.03 -3.71 -1.70
N LEU A 161 1.67 -3.76 -0.41
CA LEU A 161 1.61 -5.01 0.34
C LEU A 161 0.43 -5.88 -0.12
N GLU A 162 -0.73 -5.27 -0.42
CA GLU A 162 -1.87 -5.98 -1.00
C GLU A 162 -1.50 -6.59 -2.36
N ALA A 163 -0.84 -5.83 -3.23
CA ALA A 163 -0.35 -6.33 -4.52
C ALA A 163 0.60 -7.53 -4.34
N LEU A 164 1.53 -7.46 -3.37
CA LEU A 164 2.42 -8.57 -3.06
C LEU A 164 1.65 -9.83 -2.63
N LEU A 165 0.69 -9.69 -1.71
CA LEU A 165 -0.12 -10.79 -1.21
C LEU A 165 -1.02 -11.39 -2.31
N LEU A 166 -1.48 -10.55 -3.24
CA LEU A 166 -2.28 -10.95 -4.40
C LEU A 166 -1.45 -11.39 -5.61
N ARG A 167 -0.13 -11.50 -5.44
CA ARG A 167 0.79 -11.91 -6.52
C ARG A 167 0.68 -11.05 -7.79
N THR A 168 0.47 -9.75 -7.60
CA THR A 168 0.41 -8.77 -8.68
C THR A 168 1.70 -7.95 -8.71
N PRO A 169 2.60 -8.18 -9.66
CA PRO A 169 3.77 -7.33 -9.86
C PRO A 169 3.35 -5.87 -10.01
N CYS A 170 4.12 -4.94 -9.47
CA CYS A 170 3.72 -3.54 -9.56
C CYS A 170 4.88 -2.58 -9.76
N VAL A 171 4.58 -1.48 -10.46
CA VAL A 171 5.39 -0.27 -10.48
C VAL A 171 4.85 0.69 -9.43
N THR A 172 5.70 1.11 -8.50
CA THR A 172 5.30 2.00 -7.42
C THR A 172 5.61 3.45 -7.75
N LEU A 173 4.61 4.31 -7.63
CA LEU A 173 4.74 5.75 -7.81
C LEU A 173 4.70 6.47 -6.47
N TYR A 174 5.46 7.55 -6.39
CA TYR A 174 5.44 8.46 -5.25
C TYR A 174 5.68 9.90 -5.73
N LYS A 175 4.82 10.83 -5.30
CA LYS A 175 4.96 12.26 -5.59
C LYS A 175 4.62 13.07 -4.33
N THR A 176 5.39 14.08 -4.04
CA THR A 176 5.16 14.99 -2.91
C THR A 176 5.13 16.41 -3.41
N ASN A 177 4.34 17.26 -2.74
CA ASN A 177 4.45 18.70 -2.90
C ASN A 177 5.69 19.16 -2.13
N TRP A 178 6.57 19.88 -2.79
CA TRP A 178 7.68 20.62 -2.19
C TRP A 178 7.19 22.00 -1.75
#